data_5f03f70e2bc0aea70a0b99909c1d9000
#
_entry.id   5f03f70e2bc0aea70a0b99909c1d9000
#
_cell.length_a   1.000
_cell.length_b   1.000
_cell.length_c   1.000
_cell.angle_alpha   90.00
_cell.angle_beta   90.00
_cell.angle_gamma   90.00
#
_symmetry.space_group_name_H-M   'P 1'
#
loop_
_entity.id
_entity.type
_entity.pdbx_description
1 polymer ?
#
loop_
_entity_poly.entity_id
_entity_poly.type
_entity_poly.pdbx_seq_one_letter_code
_entity_poly.pdbx_strand_id
1 'polypeptide(L)'
;MIYEERLTLTHSKSAEEYLEYCQTDRLEQLRAAGGEPICLLSGLIGDPANQYLQITAYEDVQAWEQAQAKLLPAPADLVESETARLMRPIASRPKPVVPQADRRAVYGCRRFFINPADLSDFVDSSENGIWPRIESQGACILGLWTTVATTQPMEILLLTGYHSPTHWEETRVTSRQQEGVDQDLRQ
;
A
#
# COMPACT_ATOMS: atom_id res chain seq x y z
N MET A 1 13.76 -7.44 -4.75
CA MET A 1 12.29 -7.63 -4.78
C MET A 1 11.67 -6.48 -5.57
N ILE A 2 10.64 -6.79 -6.33
CA ILE A 2 9.78 -5.84 -7.03
C ILE A 2 8.34 -6.06 -6.58
N TYR A 3 7.49 -5.06 -6.71
CA TYR A 3 6.09 -5.12 -6.29
C TYR A 3 5.19 -4.72 -7.44
N GLU A 4 4.05 -5.38 -7.56
CA GLU A 4 2.97 -4.95 -8.43
C GLU A 4 1.89 -4.30 -7.56
N GLU A 5 1.54 -3.07 -7.86
CA GLU A 5 0.32 -2.42 -7.42
C GLU A 5 -0.74 -2.66 -8.49
N ARG A 6 -1.86 -3.24 -8.08
CA ARG A 6 -3.03 -3.47 -8.93
C ARG A 6 -4.23 -2.78 -8.32
N LEU A 7 -4.84 -1.88 -9.08
CA LEU A 7 -6.10 -1.23 -8.75
C LEU A 7 -7.17 -1.82 -9.63
N THR A 8 -8.18 -2.43 -9.02
CA THR A 8 -9.32 -3.02 -9.70
C THR A 8 -10.59 -2.28 -9.29
N LEU A 9 -11.32 -1.75 -10.25
CA LEU A 9 -12.69 -1.27 -10.08
C LEU A 9 -13.63 -2.38 -10.55
N THR A 10 -14.48 -2.87 -9.66
CA THR A 10 -15.50 -3.87 -10.03
C THR A 10 -16.80 -3.20 -10.43
N HIS A 11 -17.65 -3.93 -11.16
CA HIS A 11 -19.04 -3.49 -11.30
C HIS A 11 -19.69 -3.39 -9.93
N SER A 12 -20.53 -2.38 -9.71
CA SER A 12 -21.06 -2.06 -8.37
C SER A 12 -21.81 -3.23 -7.70
N LYS A 13 -22.36 -4.15 -8.48
CA LYS A 13 -23.08 -5.33 -7.98
C LYS A 13 -22.20 -6.56 -7.79
N SER A 14 -20.95 -6.51 -8.24
CA SER A 14 -20.03 -7.65 -8.26
C SER A 14 -18.92 -7.53 -7.20
N ALA A 15 -18.99 -6.54 -6.30
CA ALA A 15 -17.94 -6.29 -5.31
C ALA A 15 -17.73 -7.48 -4.36
N GLU A 16 -18.81 -8.07 -3.85
CA GLU A 16 -18.73 -9.23 -2.94
C GLU A 16 -18.22 -10.47 -3.67
N GLU A 17 -18.73 -10.72 -4.88
CA GLU A 17 -18.31 -11.85 -5.71
C GLU A 17 -16.84 -11.74 -6.15
N TYR A 18 -16.38 -10.53 -6.46
CA TYR A 18 -14.96 -10.27 -6.71
C TYR A 18 -14.08 -10.55 -5.50
N LEU A 19 -14.53 -10.15 -4.29
CA LEU A 19 -13.80 -10.42 -3.05
C LEU A 19 -13.71 -11.93 -2.80
N GLU A 20 -14.81 -12.68 -2.99
CA GLU A 20 -14.83 -14.13 -2.91
C GLU A 20 -13.87 -14.78 -3.92
N TYR A 21 -13.92 -14.38 -5.19
CA TYR A 21 -12.98 -14.80 -6.23
C TYR A 21 -11.52 -14.52 -5.80
N CYS A 22 -11.24 -13.35 -5.24
CA CYS A 22 -9.89 -13.05 -4.77
C CYS A 22 -9.45 -14.00 -3.65
N GLN A 23 -10.32 -14.31 -2.70
CA GLN A 23 -9.99 -15.15 -1.54
C GLN A 23 -9.86 -16.64 -1.88
N THR A 24 -10.66 -17.14 -2.82
CA THR A 24 -10.68 -18.55 -3.19
C THR A 24 -9.68 -18.88 -4.30
N ASP A 25 -9.59 -18.03 -5.31
CA ASP A 25 -8.87 -18.35 -6.55
C ASP A 25 -7.64 -17.46 -6.77
N ARG A 26 -7.83 -16.13 -6.76
CA ARG A 26 -6.79 -15.18 -7.20
C ARG A 26 -5.53 -15.22 -6.34
N LEU A 27 -5.69 -15.23 -5.03
CA LEU A 27 -4.55 -15.25 -4.10
C LEU A 27 -3.76 -16.57 -4.19
N GLU A 28 -4.45 -17.68 -4.43
CA GLU A 28 -3.81 -18.97 -4.66
C GLU A 28 -3.06 -19.01 -6.00
N GLN A 29 -3.69 -18.53 -7.07
CA GLN A 29 -3.07 -18.41 -8.40
C GLN A 29 -1.79 -17.54 -8.34
N LEU A 30 -1.82 -16.41 -7.63
CA LEU A 30 -0.66 -15.56 -7.45
C LEU A 30 0.50 -16.29 -6.77
N ARG A 31 0.23 -17.00 -5.67
CA ARG A 31 1.25 -17.80 -4.97
C ARG A 31 1.81 -18.92 -5.84
N ALA A 32 0.93 -19.64 -6.54
CA ALA A 32 1.33 -20.71 -7.46
C ALA A 32 2.17 -20.18 -8.64
N ALA A 33 1.98 -18.92 -9.03
CA ALA A 33 2.77 -18.26 -10.06
C ALA A 33 4.10 -17.69 -9.56
N GLY A 34 4.34 -17.67 -8.24
CA GLY A 34 5.56 -17.15 -7.61
C GLY A 34 5.44 -15.74 -7.06
N GLY A 35 4.23 -15.18 -6.98
CA GLY A 35 3.93 -13.91 -6.31
C GLY A 35 3.51 -14.11 -4.87
N GLU A 36 3.93 -13.22 -3.97
CA GLU A 36 3.45 -13.18 -2.59
C GLU A 36 2.51 -12.00 -2.37
N PRO A 37 1.20 -12.23 -2.19
CA PRO A 37 0.25 -11.17 -1.89
C PRO A 37 0.54 -10.52 -0.53
N ILE A 38 0.81 -9.21 -0.54
CA ILE A 38 1.09 -8.42 0.68
C ILE A 38 -0.22 -7.95 1.30
N CYS A 39 -1.11 -7.40 0.51
CA CYS A 39 -2.44 -6.95 0.94
C CYS A 39 -3.45 -6.99 -0.20
N LEU A 40 -4.72 -7.09 0.18
CA LEU A 40 -5.90 -6.81 -0.63
C LEU A 40 -6.80 -5.90 0.21
N LEU A 41 -7.04 -4.69 -0.24
CA LEU A 41 -7.76 -3.64 0.48
C LEU A 41 -8.91 -3.15 -0.38
N SER A 42 -10.09 -2.96 0.22
CA SER A 42 -11.23 -2.30 -0.44
C SER A 42 -11.32 -0.82 -0.04
N GLY A 43 -11.94 -0.01 -0.87
CA GLY A 43 -12.24 1.38 -0.54
C GLY A 43 -13.15 1.48 0.69
N LEU A 44 -12.85 2.43 1.59
CA LEU A 44 -13.65 2.72 2.79
C LEU A 44 -14.00 4.20 2.87
N ILE A 45 -12.99 5.07 2.79
CA ILE A 45 -13.14 6.53 2.85
C ILE A 45 -12.27 7.13 1.75
N GLY A 46 -12.86 7.87 0.84
CA GLY A 46 -12.18 8.53 -0.28
C GLY A 46 -12.24 7.72 -1.58
N ASP A 47 -12.00 6.43 -1.53
CA ASP A 47 -12.14 5.53 -2.68
C ASP A 47 -13.50 4.82 -2.67
N PRO A 48 -14.04 4.45 -3.86
CA PRO A 48 -15.27 3.66 -3.96
C PRO A 48 -15.14 2.31 -3.22
N ALA A 49 -16.23 1.86 -2.58
CA ALA A 49 -16.23 0.58 -1.85
C ALA A 49 -15.99 -0.65 -2.76
N ASN A 50 -16.28 -0.52 -4.05
CA ASN A 50 -16.00 -1.52 -5.08
C ASN A 50 -14.65 -1.34 -5.79
N GLN A 51 -13.76 -0.50 -5.26
CA GLN A 51 -12.37 -0.40 -5.70
C GLN A 51 -11.47 -1.20 -4.76
N TYR A 52 -10.60 -2.01 -5.34
CA TYR A 52 -9.66 -2.86 -4.62
C TYR A 52 -8.23 -2.49 -4.98
N LEU A 53 -7.40 -2.31 -3.94
CA LEU A 53 -5.96 -2.18 -4.06
C LEU A 53 -5.31 -3.50 -3.64
N GLN A 54 -4.57 -4.11 -4.54
CA GLN A 54 -3.74 -5.28 -4.26
C GLN A 54 -2.26 -4.92 -4.43
N ILE A 55 -1.43 -5.31 -3.46
CA ILE A 55 0.03 -5.29 -3.59
C ILE A 55 0.53 -6.72 -3.56
N THR A 56 1.30 -7.09 -4.57
CA THR A 56 1.94 -8.41 -4.68
C THR A 56 3.45 -8.24 -4.83
N ALA A 57 4.22 -8.98 -4.04
CA ALA A 57 5.67 -9.00 -4.12
C ALA A 57 6.16 -10.12 -5.05
N TYR A 58 7.24 -9.85 -5.78
CA TYR A 58 7.98 -10.81 -6.60
C TYR A 58 9.47 -10.68 -6.31
N GLU A 59 10.22 -11.76 -6.50
CA GLU A 59 11.66 -11.77 -6.25
C GLU A 59 12.37 -10.68 -7.08
N ASP A 60 12.06 -10.64 -8.38
CA ASP A 60 12.59 -9.68 -9.34
C ASP A 60 11.62 -9.49 -10.53
N VAL A 61 12.04 -8.72 -11.53
CA VAL A 61 11.27 -8.45 -12.76
C VAL A 61 11.04 -9.73 -13.57
N GLN A 62 12.02 -10.64 -13.60
CA GLN A 62 11.92 -11.91 -14.33
C GLN A 62 10.85 -12.81 -13.70
N ALA A 63 10.84 -12.91 -12.37
CA ALA A 63 9.81 -13.66 -11.64
C ALA A 63 8.41 -13.06 -11.89
N TRP A 64 8.30 -11.74 -11.91
CA TRP A 64 7.04 -11.07 -12.26
C TRP A 64 6.59 -11.40 -13.68
N GLU A 65 7.48 -11.32 -14.68
CA GLU A 65 7.17 -11.62 -16.08
C GLU A 65 6.70 -13.08 -16.25
N GLN A 66 7.39 -14.02 -15.59
CA GLN A 66 7.00 -15.43 -15.60
C GLN A 66 5.65 -15.67 -14.92
N ALA A 67 5.35 -14.92 -13.87
CA ALA A 67 4.05 -14.99 -13.21
C ALA A 67 2.92 -14.47 -14.12
N GLN A 68 3.12 -13.33 -14.81
CA GLN A 68 2.13 -12.79 -15.74
C GLN A 68 1.77 -13.78 -16.88
N ALA A 69 2.75 -14.57 -17.34
CA ALA A 69 2.49 -15.60 -18.35
C ALA A 69 1.60 -16.77 -17.87
N LYS A 70 1.48 -16.95 -16.55
CA LYS A 70 0.68 -18.03 -15.94
C LYS A 70 -0.67 -17.56 -15.40
N LEU A 71 -0.76 -16.27 -15.06
CA LEU A 71 -1.95 -15.70 -14.45
C LEU A 71 -3.06 -15.51 -15.50
N LEU A 72 -4.26 -15.91 -15.15
CA LEU A 72 -5.45 -15.59 -15.92
C LEU A 72 -5.96 -14.19 -15.53
N PRO A 73 -6.56 -13.45 -16.48
CA PRO A 73 -7.26 -12.22 -16.13
C PRO A 73 -8.42 -12.52 -15.19
N ALA A 74 -8.82 -11.54 -14.38
CA ALA A 74 -10.03 -11.64 -13.60
C ALA A 74 -11.26 -11.80 -14.51
N PRO A 75 -12.34 -12.46 -14.06
CA PRO A 75 -13.56 -12.61 -14.82
C PRO A 75 -14.10 -11.24 -15.29
N ALA A 76 -14.37 -11.10 -16.59
CA ALA A 76 -14.74 -9.83 -17.19
C ALA A 76 -16.12 -9.29 -16.73
N ASP A 77 -16.98 -10.17 -16.24
CA ASP A 77 -18.28 -9.84 -15.66
C ASP A 77 -18.18 -9.28 -14.22
N LEU A 78 -17.03 -9.47 -13.55
CA LEU A 78 -16.78 -8.91 -12.24
C LEU A 78 -16.07 -7.55 -12.31
N VAL A 79 -15.23 -7.30 -13.32
CA VAL A 79 -14.29 -6.19 -13.39
C VAL A 79 -14.70 -5.17 -14.44
N GLU A 80 -14.87 -3.92 -14.02
CA GLU A 80 -15.11 -2.78 -14.91
C GLU A 80 -13.80 -2.26 -15.51
N SER A 81 -12.77 -2.10 -14.67
CA SER A 81 -11.44 -1.66 -15.11
C SER A 81 -10.34 -2.13 -14.17
N GLU A 82 -9.14 -2.28 -14.71
CA GLU A 82 -7.97 -2.68 -13.95
C GLU A 82 -6.74 -1.92 -14.44
N THR A 83 -5.91 -1.45 -13.50
CA THR A 83 -4.61 -0.87 -13.81
C THR A 83 -3.55 -1.55 -12.96
N ALA A 84 -2.37 -1.79 -13.54
CA ALA A 84 -1.24 -2.36 -12.82
C ALA A 84 0.01 -1.51 -13.03
N ARG A 85 0.80 -1.37 -11.96
CA ARG A 85 2.06 -0.64 -11.98
C ARG A 85 3.14 -1.44 -11.27
N LEU A 86 4.36 -1.45 -11.83
CA LEU A 86 5.52 -2.00 -11.15
C LEU A 86 6.13 -0.94 -10.24
N MET A 87 6.41 -1.37 -9.01
CA MET A 87 6.97 -0.53 -7.96
C MET A 87 8.21 -1.17 -7.35
N ARG A 88 9.09 -0.35 -6.81
CA ARG A 88 10.23 -0.75 -5.98
C ARG A 88 10.12 -0.14 -4.60
N PRO A 89 10.57 -0.85 -3.55
CA PRO A 89 10.65 -0.27 -2.22
C PRO A 89 11.74 0.79 -2.17
N ILE A 90 11.55 1.83 -1.36
CA ILE A 90 12.50 2.94 -1.21
C ILE A 90 12.93 3.14 0.24
N ALA A 91 12.50 2.26 1.14
CA ALA A 91 12.78 2.32 2.58
C ALA A 91 12.90 0.91 3.15
N SER A 92 13.06 0.80 4.47
CA SER A 92 13.12 -0.49 5.20
C SER A 92 11.80 -1.27 5.24
N ARG A 93 10.72 -0.66 4.77
CA ARG A 93 9.41 -1.31 4.61
C ARG A 93 9.04 -1.39 3.13
N PRO A 94 8.35 -2.48 2.69
CA PRO A 94 7.81 -3.58 3.50
C PRO A 94 8.89 -4.50 4.07
N LYS A 95 8.58 -5.17 5.18
CA LYS A 95 9.36 -6.32 5.65
C LYS A 95 9.27 -7.45 4.61
N PRO A 96 10.30 -8.30 4.45
CA PRO A 96 10.24 -9.45 3.52
C PRO A 96 9.04 -10.37 3.76
N VAL A 97 8.65 -10.52 5.03
CA VAL A 97 7.43 -11.18 5.47
C VAL A 97 6.68 -10.21 6.39
N VAL A 98 5.42 -9.96 6.10
CA VAL A 98 4.55 -9.13 6.96
C VAL A 98 3.92 -10.02 8.03
N PRO A 99 4.37 -9.93 9.31
CA PRO A 99 3.81 -10.75 10.38
C PRO A 99 2.32 -10.48 10.56
N GLN A 100 1.57 -11.50 11.00
CA GLN A 100 0.13 -11.32 11.30
C GLN A 100 -0.12 -10.24 12.35
N ALA A 101 0.78 -10.11 13.34
CA ALA A 101 0.69 -9.08 14.37
C ALA A 101 0.84 -7.63 13.83
N ASP A 102 1.46 -7.46 12.66
CA ASP A 102 1.64 -6.15 12.01
C ASP A 102 0.44 -5.80 11.11
N ARG A 103 -0.46 -6.75 10.84
CA ARG A 103 -1.65 -6.49 10.03
C ARG A 103 -2.69 -5.70 10.82
N ARG A 104 -3.41 -4.82 10.13
CA ARG A 104 -4.40 -3.92 10.70
C ARG A 104 -5.72 -4.02 9.94
N ALA A 105 -6.80 -3.57 10.58
CA ALA A 105 -8.13 -3.60 9.98
C ALA A 105 -8.34 -2.48 8.94
N VAL A 106 -7.67 -1.34 9.10
CA VAL A 106 -7.81 -0.17 8.24
C VAL A 106 -6.44 0.30 7.78
N TYR A 107 -6.33 0.68 6.51
CA TYR A 107 -5.09 1.21 5.96
C TYR A 107 -5.31 2.61 5.38
N GLY A 108 -4.45 3.55 5.77
CA GLY A 108 -4.31 4.83 5.09
C GLY A 108 -3.42 4.64 3.87
N CYS A 109 -3.99 4.83 2.69
CA CYS A 109 -3.27 4.87 1.41
C CYS A 109 -2.94 6.33 1.10
N ARG A 110 -1.65 6.66 1.04
CA ARG A 110 -1.19 8.03 0.74
C ARG A 110 -0.28 8.03 -0.45
N ARG A 111 -0.55 8.96 -1.37
CA ARG A 111 0.32 9.23 -2.51
C ARG A 111 0.95 10.61 -2.33
N PHE A 112 2.27 10.64 -2.42
CA PHE A 112 3.06 11.86 -2.41
C PHE A 112 3.67 12.07 -3.78
N PHE A 113 3.81 13.33 -4.15
CA PHE A 113 4.46 13.73 -5.39
C PHE A 113 5.59 14.69 -5.03
N ILE A 114 6.82 14.21 -5.14
CA ILE A 114 8.01 14.95 -4.72
C ILE A 114 8.98 15.18 -5.89
N ASN A 115 9.92 16.11 -5.71
CA ASN A 115 11.06 16.17 -6.60
C ASN A 115 11.97 14.94 -6.33
N PRO A 116 12.45 14.20 -7.35
CA PRO A 116 13.38 13.09 -7.16
C PRO A 116 14.63 13.43 -6.35
N ALA A 117 15.08 14.69 -6.38
CA ALA A 117 16.21 15.15 -5.57
C ALA A 117 15.94 15.12 -4.06
N ASP A 118 14.68 15.20 -3.64
CA ASP A 118 14.27 15.23 -2.22
C ASP A 118 14.01 13.83 -1.66
N LEU A 119 14.23 12.76 -2.45
CA LEU A 119 13.90 11.39 -2.06
C LEU A 119 14.64 10.96 -0.78
N SER A 120 15.92 11.27 -0.67
CA SER A 120 16.75 10.88 0.49
C SER A 120 16.20 11.51 1.78
N ASP A 121 15.90 12.79 1.74
CA ASP A 121 15.38 13.53 2.89
C ASP A 121 13.96 13.08 3.27
N PHE A 122 13.15 12.77 2.27
CA PHE A 122 11.81 12.22 2.48
C PHE A 122 11.86 10.85 3.19
N VAL A 123 12.75 9.96 2.75
CA VAL A 123 12.92 8.63 3.37
C VAL A 123 13.48 8.76 4.78
N ASP A 124 14.51 9.56 4.99
CA ASP A 124 15.12 9.78 6.31
C ASP A 124 14.10 10.35 7.31
N SER A 125 13.38 11.40 6.92
CA SER A 125 12.32 11.99 7.75
C SER A 125 11.20 11.01 8.08
N SER A 126 10.89 10.11 7.13
CA SER A 126 9.89 9.06 7.34
C SER A 126 10.38 8.03 8.35
N GLU A 127 11.55 7.42 8.13
CA GLU A 127 12.07 6.30 8.94
C GLU A 127 12.54 6.73 10.33
N ASN A 128 13.20 7.88 10.45
CA ASN A 128 13.81 8.34 11.69
C ASN A 128 12.96 9.38 12.44
N GLY A 129 11.97 10.00 11.79
CA GLY A 129 11.07 10.99 12.38
C GLY A 129 9.65 10.49 12.59
N ILE A 130 8.93 10.29 11.52
CA ILE A 130 7.47 10.08 11.55
C ILE A 130 7.09 8.66 11.98
N TRP A 131 7.71 7.62 11.41
CA TRP A 131 7.33 6.24 11.66
C TRP A 131 7.49 5.80 13.09
N PRO A 132 8.62 6.02 13.79
CA PRO A 132 8.77 5.64 15.20
C PRO A 132 7.68 6.23 16.08
N ARG A 133 7.27 7.47 15.79
CA ARG A 133 6.21 8.16 16.54
C ARG A 133 4.85 7.49 16.35
N ILE A 134 4.41 7.26 15.09
CA ILE A 134 3.09 6.68 14.84
C ILE A 134 3.05 5.19 15.19
N GLU A 135 4.16 4.47 15.03
CA GLU A 135 4.25 3.06 15.44
C GLU A 135 4.21 2.92 16.96
N SER A 136 4.78 3.87 17.74
CA SER A 136 4.63 3.89 19.21
C SER A 136 3.19 4.07 19.69
N GLN A 137 2.31 4.58 18.82
CA GLN A 137 0.88 4.72 19.07
C GLN A 137 0.06 3.52 18.54
N GLY A 138 0.71 2.46 18.06
CA GLY A 138 0.06 1.23 17.59
C GLY A 138 -0.26 1.18 16.10
N ALA A 139 0.06 2.23 15.32
CA ALA A 139 0.02 2.14 13.87
C ALA A 139 1.11 1.19 13.36
N CYS A 140 1.03 0.76 12.11
CA CYS A 140 2.04 -0.09 11.50
C CYS A 140 2.30 0.34 10.06
N ILE A 141 3.55 0.62 9.71
CA ILE A 141 3.93 0.92 8.33
C ILE A 141 4.01 -0.40 7.56
N LEU A 142 3.13 -0.56 6.57
CA LEU A 142 3.15 -1.73 5.70
C LEU A 142 4.25 -1.61 4.66
N GLY A 143 4.37 -0.45 4.02
CA GLY A 143 5.43 -0.23 3.03
C GLY A 143 5.44 1.16 2.43
N LEU A 144 6.59 1.49 1.83
CA LEU A 144 6.84 2.71 1.09
C LEU A 144 7.49 2.36 -0.25
N TRP A 145 6.83 2.75 -1.33
CA TRP A 145 7.24 2.40 -2.69
C TRP A 145 7.23 3.61 -3.62
N THR A 146 8.00 3.50 -4.68
CA THR A 146 7.89 4.36 -5.88
C THR A 146 7.77 3.49 -7.12
N THR A 147 7.32 4.05 -8.21
CA THR A 147 7.29 3.35 -9.52
C THR A 147 8.70 2.98 -9.95
N VAL A 148 8.83 1.88 -10.70
CA VAL A 148 10.13 1.44 -11.27
C VAL A 148 10.66 2.49 -12.23
N ALA A 149 9.79 3.03 -13.08
CA ALA A 149 10.12 4.17 -13.94
C ALA A 149 10.18 5.46 -13.11
N THR A 150 11.28 6.18 -13.20
CA THR A 150 11.42 7.50 -12.57
C THR A 150 10.60 8.53 -13.34
N THR A 151 9.79 9.29 -12.64
CA THR A 151 8.94 10.37 -13.18
C THR A 151 9.25 11.70 -12.51
N GLN A 152 8.82 12.79 -13.12
CA GLN A 152 8.88 14.14 -12.55
C GLN A 152 7.47 14.75 -12.56
N PRO A 153 6.81 14.96 -11.41
CA PRO A 153 7.27 14.58 -10.07
C PRO A 153 7.32 13.06 -9.87
N MET A 154 8.13 12.61 -8.88
CA MET A 154 8.18 11.22 -8.46
C MET A 154 6.98 10.90 -7.58
N GLU A 155 6.25 9.86 -7.93
CA GLU A 155 5.14 9.36 -7.11
C GLU A 155 5.65 8.37 -6.06
N ILE A 156 5.22 8.55 -4.82
CA ILE A 156 5.51 7.67 -3.68
C ILE A 156 4.19 7.18 -3.10
N LEU A 157 4.05 5.85 -2.95
CA LEU A 157 2.94 5.21 -2.26
C LEU A 157 3.36 4.80 -0.86
N LEU A 158 2.61 5.25 0.15
CA LEU A 158 2.72 4.83 1.54
C LEU A 158 1.44 4.13 1.99
N LEU A 159 1.56 2.93 2.53
CA LEU A 159 0.49 2.24 3.24
C LEU A 159 0.79 2.17 4.74
N THR A 160 -0.11 2.73 5.54
CA THR A 160 -0.03 2.72 7.00
C THR A 160 -1.28 2.08 7.58
N GLY A 161 -1.10 1.03 8.39
CA GLY A 161 -2.18 0.30 9.03
C GLY A 161 -2.57 0.89 10.39
N TYR A 162 -3.88 0.89 10.67
CA TYR A 162 -4.51 1.37 11.89
C TYR A 162 -5.53 0.35 12.40
N HIS A 163 -5.81 0.34 13.70
CA HIS A 163 -6.83 -0.55 14.27
C HIS A 163 -8.25 -0.16 13.84
N SER A 164 -8.51 1.13 13.66
CA SER A 164 -9.81 1.68 13.27
C SER A 164 -9.65 3.07 12.65
N PRO A 165 -10.70 3.64 12.03
CA PRO A 165 -10.71 5.05 11.61
C PRO A 165 -10.51 6.02 12.79
N THR A 166 -11.07 5.71 13.98
CA THR A 166 -10.85 6.50 15.21
C THR A 166 -9.37 6.51 15.60
N HIS A 167 -8.71 5.34 15.59
CA HIS A 167 -7.27 5.25 15.88
C HIS A 167 -6.43 6.07 14.88
N TRP A 168 -6.80 6.08 13.60
CA TRP A 168 -6.15 6.94 12.61
C TRP A 168 -6.28 8.43 12.97
N GLU A 169 -7.46 8.88 13.40
CA GLU A 169 -7.67 10.27 13.79
C GLU A 169 -6.86 10.65 15.05
N GLU A 170 -6.83 9.78 16.05
CA GLU A 170 -6.05 9.96 17.29
C GLU A 170 -4.56 10.16 16.98
N THR A 171 -3.96 9.35 16.09
CA THR A 171 -2.55 9.52 15.70
C THR A 171 -2.27 10.86 15.03
N ARG A 172 -3.25 11.47 14.36
CA ARG A 172 -3.14 12.80 13.73
C ARG A 172 -3.25 13.95 14.72
N VAL A 173 -4.17 13.85 15.67
CA VAL A 173 -4.38 14.90 16.70
C VAL A 173 -3.13 15.05 17.56
N THR A 174 -2.55 13.96 18.04
CA THR A 174 -1.31 13.96 18.81
C THR A 174 -0.16 14.60 18.03
N SER A 175 -0.06 14.36 16.72
CA SER A 175 0.94 14.98 15.86
C SER A 175 0.81 16.50 15.83
N ARG A 176 -0.40 17.02 15.65
CA ARG A 176 -0.66 18.46 15.59
C ARG A 176 -0.35 19.18 16.91
N GLN A 177 -0.66 18.52 18.03
CA GLN A 177 -0.36 19.07 19.36
C GLN A 177 1.15 19.17 19.61
N GLN A 178 1.93 18.18 19.20
CA GLN A 178 3.40 18.22 19.32
C GLN A 178 4.02 19.27 18.41
N GLU A 179 3.56 19.42 17.17
CA GLU A 179 4.01 20.49 16.27
C GLU A 179 3.70 21.89 16.82
N GLY A 180 2.56 22.07 17.50
CA GLY A 180 2.20 23.32 18.17
C GLY A 180 3.15 23.65 19.34
N VAL A 181 3.50 22.66 20.17
CA VAL A 181 4.46 22.84 21.29
C VAL A 181 5.86 23.16 20.76
N ASP A 182 6.31 22.52 19.69
CA ASP A 182 7.62 22.80 19.10
C ASP A 182 7.71 24.20 18.46
N GLN A 183 6.61 24.77 17.99
CA GLN A 183 6.55 26.14 17.51
C GLN A 183 6.60 27.16 18.66
N ASP A 184 5.91 26.89 19.76
CA ASP A 184 5.90 27.76 20.94
C ASP A 184 7.29 27.79 21.65
N LEU A 185 8.07 26.71 21.55
CA LEU A 185 9.44 26.66 22.10
C LEU A 185 10.50 27.39 21.23
N ARG A 186 10.15 27.80 20.01
CA ARG A 186 11.05 28.53 19.09
C ARG A 186 10.78 30.03 19.04
N GLN A 187 9.81 30.54 19.80
CA GLN A 187 9.58 31.98 20.04
C GLN A 187 10.22 32.41 21.35
#